data_f0c02604c45ed3d74d868a686140d9ad
#
_entry.id   f0c02604c45ed3d74d868a686140d9ad
#
_cell.length_a   1.000
_cell.length_b   1.000
_cell.length_c   1.000
_cell.angle_alpha   90.00
_cell.angle_beta   90.00
_cell.angle_gamma   90.00
#
_symmetry.space_group_name_H-M   'P 1'
#
loop_
_entity.id
_entity.type
_entity.pdbx_description
1 polymer ?
#
loop_
_entity_poly.entity_id
_entity_poly.type
_entity_poly.pdbx_seq_one_letter_code
_entity_poly.pdbx_strand_id
1 'polypeptide(L)'
;EHISILYPKAIMPQYFDPLREKKDLTIVEVVYRIYENNVEKYKYCVVLENPKAVIFEEIYSGEGSNPYLVFRWNKASGEVYGRGPIFNAMAAIKTCNLTIELILQNAQMAVSGVYTYEDDGVINPDNIALVPGSLIPVAPGSRGLNSIQSASNFDVAQLVLQDMRANIKKALYMETLGRPEGTPMTATEVSERMADLSRQIGSSFGRLQSEFIHPLLKRIIRLLSKQGRIELPKVNGREVKIAARSPLAKAQHMQDISDVNRFNEIIAGTFGPQMINVIVNQNETAKYLAQKMNLPEKLIRDEEEQRQIVQQISQLQTAPKEGEIPQ
;
A
#
# COMPACT_ATOMS: atom_id res chain seq x y z
N GLU A 1 0.60 11.34 35.81
CA GLU A 1 2.00 11.59 35.40
C GLU A 1 2.18 11.45 33.89
N HIS A 2 1.73 10.36 33.22
CA HIS A 2 1.89 10.19 31.80
C HIS A 2 1.19 11.27 30.96
N ILE A 3 -0.01 11.69 31.35
CA ILE A 3 -0.77 12.74 30.65
C ILE A 3 -0.05 14.09 30.73
N SER A 4 0.52 14.45 31.88
CA SER A 4 1.26 15.71 32.06
C SER A 4 2.58 15.73 31.27
N ILE A 5 3.17 14.56 31.01
CA ILE A 5 4.37 14.43 30.16
C ILE A 5 4.00 14.62 28.69
N LEU A 6 2.93 13.96 28.24
CA LEU A 6 2.47 14.03 26.83
C LEU A 6 1.83 15.38 26.49
N TYR A 7 1.10 15.96 27.46
CA TYR A 7 0.37 17.22 27.31
C TYR A 7 0.72 18.19 28.44
N PRO A 8 1.89 18.86 28.38
CA PRO A 8 2.33 19.75 29.48
C PRO A 8 1.39 20.91 29.81
N LYS A 9 0.55 21.30 28.82
CA LYS A 9 -0.45 22.37 28.95
C LYS A 9 -1.85 21.85 29.26
N ALA A 10 -2.01 20.56 29.57
CA ALA A 10 -3.31 19.99 29.86
C ALA A 10 -3.89 20.55 31.14
N ILE A 11 -5.17 20.94 31.09
CA ILE A 11 -5.94 21.43 32.24
C ILE A 11 -6.78 20.27 32.76
N MET A 12 -6.43 19.71 33.91
CA MET A 12 -7.20 18.65 34.54
C MET A 12 -8.48 19.20 35.17
N PRO A 13 -9.61 18.49 35.11
CA PRO A 13 -10.82 18.90 35.79
C PRO A 13 -10.59 19.01 37.31
N GLN A 14 -11.19 20.02 37.97
CA GLN A 14 -11.02 20.28 39.37
C GLN A 14 -11.45 19.14 40.30
N TYR A 15 -12.37 18.30 39.85
CA TYR A 15 -12.88 17.12 40.55
C TYR A 15 -12.05 15.84 40.32
N PHE A 16 -10.99 15.94 39.51
CA PHE A 16 -10.11 14.84 39.25
C PHE A 16 -9.02 14.74 40.33
N ASP A 17 -9.09 13.69 41.17
CA ASP A 17 -8.10 13.43 42.22
C ASP A 17 -7.11 12.35 41.70
N PRO A 18 -5.88 12.72 41.25
CA PRO A 18 -4.90 11.78 40.75
C PRO A 18 -4.41 10.76 41.77
N LEU A 19 -4.64 11.01 43.07
CA LEU A 19 -4.23 10.12 44.17
C LEU A 19 -5.27 9.02 44.45
N ARG A 20 -6.53 9.25 44.11
CA ARG A 20 -7.64 8.31 44.30
C ARG A 20 -7.83 7.31 43.17
N GLU A 21 -7.52 7.69 41.96
CA GLU A 21 -7.77 6.85 40.79
C GLU A 21 -6.46 6.30 40.24
N LYS A 22 -6.05 5.13 40.74
CA LYS A 22 -5.01 4.30 40.09
C LYS A 22 -5.54 3.56 38.84
N LYS A 23 -6.54 4.08 38.20
CA LYS A 23 -7.12 3.47 37.00
C LYS A 23 -6.52 4.08 35.74
N ASP A 24 -6.37 3.23 34.73
CA ASP A 24 -6.06 3.69 33.38
C ASP A 24 -7.14 4.65 32.90
N LEU A 25 -6.73 5.82 32.44
CA LEU A 25 -7.64 6.81 31.90
C LEU A 25 -7.69 6.69 30.40
N THR A 26 -8.89 6.56 29.87
CA THR A 26 -9.11 6.59 28.42
C THR A 26 -9.15 8.03 27.95
N ILE A 27 -8.22 8.40 27.06
CA ILE A 27 -8.21 9.69 26.37
C ILE A 27 -8.58 9.49 24.93
N VAL A 28 -9.33 10.44 24.38
CA VAL A 28 -9.70 10.48 22.96
C VAL A 28 -9.08 11.72 22.36
N GLU A 29 -8.22 11.50 21.36
CA GLU A 29 -7.64 12.58 20.57
C GLU A 29 -8.48 12.82 19.33
N VAL A 30 -8.87 14.06 19.11
CA VAL A 30 -9.72 14.45 17.98
C VAL A 30 -9.06 15.58 17.21
N VAL A 31 -8.96 15.43 15.90
CA VAL A 31 -8.56 16.51 15.01
C VAL A 31 -9.68 16.74 13.99
N TYR A 32 -10.15 17.95 13.94
CA TYR A 32 -11.14 18.32 12.94
C TYR A 32 -10.77 19.64 12.24
N ARG A 33 -11.24 19.74 11.03
CA ARG A 33 -10.99 20.88 10.15
C ARG A 33 -11.98 21.99 10.44
N ILE A 34 -11.48 23.19 10.58
CA ILE A 34 -12.26 24.42 10.72
C ILE A 34 -11.83 25.41 9.65
N TYR A 35 -12.76 26.26 9.23
CA TYR A 35 -12.49 27.35 8.30
C TYR A 35 -12.72 28.67 9.03
N GLU A 36 -11.67 29.48 9.14
CA GLU A 36 -11.73 30.83 9.66
C GLU A 36 -11.19 31.79 8.61
N ASN A 37 -11.96 32.80 8.24
CA ASN A 37 -11.62 33.77 7.21
C ASN A 37 -11.18 33.13 5.88
N ASN A 38 -11.86 32.07 5.47
CA ASN A 38 -11.56 31.29 4.28
C ASN A 38 -10.18 30.57 4.32
N VAL A 39 -9.53 30.52 5.50
CA VAL A 39 -8.27 29.79 5.72
C VAL A 39 -8.57 28.50 6.44
N GLU A 40 -8.05 27.40 5.89
CA GLU A 40 -8.15 26.07 6.49
C GLU A 40 -7.25 25.96 7.72
N LYS A 41 -7.83 25.58 8.84
CA LYS A 41 -7.15 25.32 10.11
C LYS A 41 -7.56 23.97 10.66
N TYR A 42 -6.72 23.40 11.51
CA TYR A 42 -6.98 22.14 12.20
C TYR A 42 -7.03 22.39 13.70
N LYS A 43 -8.15 22.03 14.30
CA LYS A 43 -8.33 22.09 15.74
C LYS A 43 -8.06 20.70 16.32
N TYR A 44 -7.08 20.63 17.21
CA TYR A 44 -6.68 19.44 17.93
C TYR A 44 -7.20 19.52 19.35
N CYS A 45 -7.97 18.53 19.75
CA CYS A 45 -8.56 18.45 21.07
C CYS A 45 -8.23 17.10 21.70
N VAL A 46 -7.90 17.10 22.98
CA VAL A 46 -7.74 15.90 23.80
C VAL A 46 -8.85 15.90 24.84
N VAL A 47 -9.63 14.84 24.86
CA VAL A 47 -10.81 14.69 25.69
C VAL A 47 -10.63 13.47 26.59
N LEU A 48 -10.92 13.61 27.87
CA LEU A 48 -11.12 12.46 28.76
C LEU A 48 -12.47 11.83 28.45
N GLU A 49 -12.52 10.51 28.34
CA GLU A 49 -13.79 9.81 28.12
C GLU A 49 -14.67 9.85 29.38
N ASN A 50 -14.05 9.71 30.54
CA ASN A 50 -14.73 9.77 31.84
C ASN A 50 -13.86 10.49 32.90
N PRO A 51 -14.27 11.67 33.41
CA PRO A 51 -15.43 12.49 33.00
C PRO A 51 -15.23 13.09 31.59
N LYS A 52 -16.29 13.31 30.83
CA LYS A 52 -16.23 13.95 29.50
C LYS A 52 -15.76 15.40 29.64
N ALA A 53 -14.45 15.59 29.57
CA ALA A 53 -13.82 16.91 29.71
C ALA A 53 -12.70 17.09 28.68
N VAL A 54 -12.66 18.27 28.07
CA VAL A 54 -11.56 18.66 27.20
C VAL A 54 -10.40 19.08 28.09
N ILE A 55 -9.26 18.39 28.00
CA ILE A 55 -8.06 18.68 28.79
C ILE A 55 -7.01 19.48 28.04
N PHE A 56 -7.01 19.40 26.72
CA PHE A 56 -6.07 20.13 25.87
C PHE A 56 -6.73 20.54 24.56
N GLU A 57 -6.45 21.74 24.10
CA GLU A 57 -6.95 22.28 22.86
C GLU A 57 -5.90 23.17 22.19
N GLU A 58 -5.65 22.96 20.90
CA GLU A 58 -4.72 23.76 20.12
C GLU A 58 -5.20 23.90 18.66
N ILE A 59 -4.95 25.06 18.07
CA ILE A 59 -5.31 25.33 16.67
C ILE A 59 -4.03 25.42 15.85
N TYR A 60 -3.96 24.59 14.80
CA TYR A 60 -2.88 24.59 13.84
C TYR A 60 -3.34 25.20 12.53
N SER A 61 -2.54 26.13 11.98
CA SER A 61 -2.84 26.81 10.74
C SER A 61 -1.71 26.69 9.72
N GLY A 62 -2.05 26.72 8.44
CA GLY A 62 -1.13 26.67 7.32
C GLY A 62 -0.89 25.29 6.75
N GLU A 63 -0.23 25.21 5.61
CA GLU A 63 0.01 23.99 4.86
C GLU A 63 0.85 22.97 5.69
N GLY A 64 0.50 21.70 5.67
CA GLY A 64 1.17 20.65 6.45
C GLY A 64 0.96 20.76 7.97
N SER A 65 -0.06 21.52 8.44
CA SER A 65 -0.33 21.68 9.87
C SER A 65 -1.12 20.53 10.51
N ASN A 66 -1.81 19.70 9.71
CA ASN A 66 -2.53 18.54 10.22
C ASN A 66 -1.56 17.58 10.94
N PRO A 67 -1.76 17.26 12.23
CA PRO A 67 -0.91 16.34 12.96
C PRO A 67 -1.10 14.88 12.53
N TYR A 68 -2.26 14.52 12.00
CA TYR A 68 -2.58 13.17 11.57
C TYR A 68 -2.60 13.07 10.06
N LEU A 69 -2.02 11.97 9.55
CA LEU A 69 -2.05 11.59 8.15
C LEU A 69 -3.02 10.43 8.00
N VAL A 70 -4.16 10.67 7.36
CA VAL A 70 -5.17 9.64 7.10
C VAL A 70 -5.06 9.24 5.64
N PHE A 71 -4.67 8.00 5.41
CA PHE A 71 -4.52 7.45 4.06
C PHE A 71 -5.33 6.17 3.89
N ARG A 72 -5.67 5.86 2.66
CA ARG A 72 -6.47 4.70 2.29
C ARG A 72 -5.78 3.94 1.18
N TRP A 73 -5.72 2.61 1.31
CA TRP A 73 -5.19 1.76 0.25
C TRP A 73 -6.16 1.74 -0.93
N ASN A 74 -7.39 1.30 -0.70
CA ASN A 74 -8.50 1.36 -1.63
C ASN A 74 -9.72 1.97 -0.99
N LYS A 75 -10.62 2.56 -1.80
CA LYS A 75 -11.88 3.12 -1.35
C LYS A 75 -12.98 2.69 -2.31
N ALA A 76 -14.04 2.07 -1.78
CA ALA A 76 -15.25 1.83 -2.55
C ALA A 76 -16.11 3.10 -2.63
N SER A 77 -16.92 3.21 -3.67
CA SER A 77 -17.83 4.35 -3.83
C SER A 77 -18.82 4.39 -2.65
N GLY A 78 -19.03 5.58 -2.08
CA GLY A 78 -19.91 5.79 -0.94
C GLY A 78 -19.32 5.45 0.44
N GLU A 79 -18.14 4.83 0.52
CA GLU A 79 -17.50 4.53 1.81
C GLU A 79 -16.61 5.67 2.28
N VAL A 80 -16.59 5.92 3.58
CA VAL A 80 -15.69 6.90 4.21
C VAL A 80 -14.32 6.27 4.48
N TYR A 81 -14.33 5.04 4.98
CA TYR A 81 -13.12 4.31 5.34
C TYR A 81 -12.48 3.62 4.12
N GLY A 82 -11.16 3.44 4.19
CA GLY A 82 -10.44 2.68 3.20
C GLY A 82 -10.47 1.17 3.48
N ARG A 83 -10.31 0.39 2.42
CA ARG A 83 -10.15 -1.07 2.49
C ARG A 83 -8.70 -1.42 2.18
N GLY A 84 -8.05 -2.16 3.09
CA GLY A 84 -6.70 -2.70 2.87
C GLY A 84 -6.73 -3.99 2.03
N PRO A 85 -5.56 -4.47 1.54
CA PRO A 85 -5.48 -5.72 0.78
C PRO A 85 -5.92 -6.94 1.60
N ILE A 86 -5.73 -6.92 2.91
CA ILE A 86 -6.20 -7.98 3.82
C ILE A 86 -7.72 -8.15 3.74
N PHE A 87 -8.48 -7.10 3.47
CA PHE A 87 -9.93 -7.18 3.35
C PHE A 87 -10.36 -8.17 2.25
N ASN A 88 -9.65 -8.17 1.13
CA ASN A 88 -9.90 -9.10 0.01
C ASN A 88 -9.48 -10.54 0.36
N ALA A 89 -8.45 -10.70 1.19
CA ALA A 89 -7.97 -12.01 1.65
C ALA A 89 -8.76 -12.55 2.86
N MET A 90 -9.64 -11.77 3.48
CA MET A 90 -10.30 -12.11 4.75
C MET A 90 -11.05 -13.42 4.70
N ALA A 91 -11.76 -13.69 3.61
CA ALA A 91 -12.48 -14.95 3.42
C ALA A 91 -11.52 -16.15 3.42
N ALA A 92 -10.44 -16.08 2.64
CA ALA A 92 -9.44 -17.12 2.57
C ALA A 92 -8.71 -17.33 3.91
N ILE A 93 -8.42 -16.24 4.65
CA ILE A 93 -7.82 -16.31 5.98
C ILE A 93 -8.73 -17.03 6.98
N LYS A 94 -10.02 -16.69 6.99
CA LYS A 94 -11.01 -17.34 7.87
C LYS A 94 -11.15 -18.82 7.53
N THR A 95 -11.19 -19.17 6.24
CA THR A 95 -11.24 -20.59 5.80
C THR A 95 -9.97 -21.34 6.22
N CYS A 96 -8.77 -20.75 6.05
CA CYS A 96 -7.52 -21.35 6.53
C CYS A 96 -7.56 -21.63 8.03
N ASN A 97 -7.97 -20.66 8.84
CA ASN A 97 -8.03 -20.81 10.28
C ASN A 97 -9.00 -21.92 10.69
N LEU A 98 -10.21 -21.94 10.09
CA LEU A 98 -11.19 -23.00 10.35
C LEU A 98 -10.66 -24.39 9.94
N THR A 99 -10.04 -24.49 8.76
CA THR A 99 -9.47 -25.76 8.28
C THR A 99 -8.36 -26.26 9.21
N ILE A 100 -7.48 -25.37 9.68
CA ILE A 100 -6.43 -25.72 10.64
C ILE A 100 -7.05 -26.18 11.97
N GLU A 101 -8.06 -25.49 12.46
CA GLU A 101 -8.77 -25.88 13.67
C GLU A 101 -9.37 -27.28 13.55
N LEU A 102 -10.06 -27.57 12.43
CA LEU A 102 -10.63 -28.91 12.18
C LEU A 102 -9.54 -30.01 12.06
N ILE A 103 -8.41 -29.70 11.43
CA ILE A 103 -7.25 -30.61 11.36
C ILE A 103 -6.73 -30.92 12.76
N LEU A 104 -6.56 -29.88 13.60
CA LEU A 104 -6.08 -30.05 14.97
C LEU A 104 -7.07 -30.86 15.82
N GLN A 105 -8.37 -30.63 15.70
CA GLN A 105 -9.41 -31.40 16.37
C GLN A 105 -9.38 -32.88 15.93
N ASN A 106 -9.28 -33.13 14.62
CA ASN A 106 -9.15 -34.49 14.10
C ASN A 106 -7.85 -35.17 14.58
N ALA A 107 -6.73 -34.43 14.59
CA ALA A 107 -5.46 -34.93 15.11
C ALA A 107 -5.57 -35.28 16.61
N GLN A 108 -6.25 -34.43 17.39
CA GLN A 108 -6.49 -34.69 18.80
C GLN A 108 -7.34 -35.96 19.00
N MET A 109 -8.42 -36.16 18.22
CA MET A 109 -9.23 -37.38 18.25
C MET A 109 -8.41 -38.61 17.84
N ALA A 110 -7.54 -38.50 16.83
CA ALA A 110 -6.67 -39.57 16.37
C ALA A 110 -5.64 -39.99 17.43
N VAL A 111 -5.10 -39.00 18.18
CA VAL A 111 -4.12 -39.25 19.26
C VAL A 111 -4.78 -39.73 20.54
N SER A 112 -5.89 -39.11 20.94
CA SER A 112 -6.60 -39.49 22.19
C SER A 112 -7.38 -40.78 22.05
N GLY A 113 -7.80 -41.13 20.81
CA GLY A 113 -8.67 -42.23 20.51
C GLY A 113 -10.11 -41.98 21.00
N VAL A 114 -11.07 -42.36 20.19
CA VAL A 114 -12.48 -42.43 20.61
C VAL A 114 -12.87 -43.90 20.48
N TYR A 115 -13.34 -44.47 21.57
CA TYR A 115 -13.67 -45.89 21.65
C TYR A 115 -15.16 -46.04 21.85
N THR A 116 -15.72 -47.03 21.20
CA THR A 116 -17.07 -47.53 21.46
C THR A 116 -17.00 -48.85 22.21
N TYR A 117 -17.91 -49.08 23.11
CA TYR A 117 -18.09 -50.35 23.80
C TYR A 117 -19.54 -50.76 23.75
N GLU A 118 -19.79 -52.08 23.82
CA GLU A 118 -21.15 -52.61 23.98
C GLU A 118 -21.50 -52.56 25.47
N ASP A 119 -22.65 -51.99 25.80
CA ASP A 119 -23.14 -51.91 27.19
C ASP A 119 -23.76 -53.31 27.60
N ASP A 120 -22.88 -54.23 27.90
CA ASP A 120 -23.23 -55.57 28.35
C ASP A 120 -23.19 -55.75 29.90
N GLY A 121 -22.99 -54.61 30.59
CA GLY A 121 -22.87 -54.56 32.05
C GLY A 121 -21.54 -55.10 32.62
N VAL A 122 -20.61 -55.54 31.76
CA VAL A 122 -19.28 -56.04 32.14
C VAL A 122 -18.22 -54.96 32.16
N ILE A 123 -18.29 -54.06 31.21
CA ILE A 123 -17.32 -52.98 31.08
C ILE A 123 -17.90 -51.70 31.69
N ASN A 124 -17.31 -51.22 32.80
CA ASN A 124 -17.66 -49.92 33.35
C ASN A 124 -16.67 -48.89 32.85
N PRO A 125 -17.13 -47.89 32.02
CA PRO A 125 -16.28 -46.89 31.43
C PRO A 125 -15.56 -46.01 32.44
N ASP A 126 -16.13 -45.78 33.62
CA ASP A 126 -15.56 -44.95 34.67
C ASP A 126 -14.31 -45.56 35.32
N ASN A 127 -14.12 -46.88 35.21
CA ASN A 127 -13.02 -47.61 35.82
C ASN A 127 -11.92 -48.00 34.82
N ILE A 128 -12.06 -47.67 33.55
CA ILE A 128 -11.08 -48.01 32.52
C ILE A 128 -10.06 -46.89 32.36
N ALA A 129 -8.83 -47.16 32.78
CA ALA A 129 -7.69 -46.32 32.46
C ALA A 129 -7.07 -46.76 31.14
N LEU A 130 -7.23 -45.99 30.08
CA LEU A 130 -6.58 -46.20 28.78
C LEU A 130 -5.11 -45.75 28.84
N VAL A 131 -4.29 -46.51 29.55
CA VAL A 131 -2.85 -46.31 29.67
C VAL A 131 -2.12 -47.39 28.90
N PRO A 132 -1.00 -47.12 28.22
CA PRO A 132 -0.20 -48.14 27.54
C PRO A 132 0.15 -49.29 28.49
N GLY A 133 -0.24 -50.55 28.08
CA GLY A 133 -0.01 -51.75 28.87
C GLY A 133 -1.15 -52.12 29.85
N SER A 134 -2.27 -51.36 29.90
CA SER A 134 -3.42 -51.77 30.71
C SER A 134 -4.12 -53.00 30.12
N LEU A 135 -4.49 -53.94 31.00
CA LEU A 135 -5.28 -55.11 30.65
C LEU A 135 -6.76 -54.82 30.96
N ILE A 136 -7.57 -54.85 29.92
CA ILE A 136 -9.01 -54.58 30.04
C ILE A 136 -9.76 -55.94 29.93
N PRO A 137 -10.53 -56.35 30.95
CA PRO A 137 -11.31 -57.58 30.90
C PRO A 137 -12.47 -57.44 29.89
N VAL A 138 -12.63 -58.43 29.04
CA VAL A 138 -13.69 -58.51 28.03
C VAL A 138 -14.50 -59.81 28.30
N ALA A 139 -15.83 -59.71 28.26
CA ALA A 139 -16.69 -60.89 28.40
C ALA A 139 -16.58 -61.82 27.19
N PRO A 140 -16.71 -63.13 27.34
CA PRO A 140 -16.76 -64.06 26.23
C PRO A 140 -17.95 -63.70 25.30
N GLY A 141 -17.66 -63.36 24.04
CA GLY A 141 -18.66 -62.93 23.06
C GLY A 141 -18.89 -61.45 22.88
N SER A 142 -18.35 -60.63 23.76
CA SER A 142 -18.34 -59.16 23.59
C SER A 142 -17.31 -58.79 22.56
N ARG A 143 -17.61 -57.72 21.77
CA ARG A 143 -16.65 -57.13 20.78
C ARG A 143 -15.56 -56.30 21.41
N GLY A 144 -15.66 -56.09 22.72
CA GLY A 144 -14.71 -55.24 23.44
C GLY A 144 -14.75 -53.78 23.04
N LEU A 145 -13.62 -53.11 23.19
CA LEU A 145 -13.45 -51.72 22.80
C LEU A 145 -13.08 -51.62 21.31
N ASN A 146 -13.91 -50.93 20.54
CA ASN A 146 -13.61 -50.66 19.13
C ASN A 146 -13.21 -49.21 18.99
N SER A 147 -12.05 -48.94 18.40
CA SER A 147 -11.66 -47.59 18.09
C SER A 147 -12.44 -47.03 16.89
N ILE A 148 -13.05 -45.89 17.05
CA ILE A 148 -13.60 -45.16 15.92
C ILE A 148 -12.43 -44.55 15.15
N GLN A 149 -12.11 -45.13 13.99
CA GLN A 149 -11.15 -44.53 13.08
C GLN A 149 -11.82 -43.34 12.43
N SER A 150 -11.31 -42.14 12.73
CA SER A 150 -11.67 -40.95 11.98
C SER A 150 -11.16 -41.11 10.54
N ALA A 151 -12.09 -41.23 9.57
CA ALA A 151 -11.74 -41.20 8.14
C ALA A 151 -11.36 -39.77 7.73
N SER A 152 -10.26 -39.27 8.26
CA SER A 152 -9.79 -37.93 7.98
C SER A 152 -8.96 -37.92 6.69
N ASN A 153 -9.53 -37.37 5.63
CA ASN A 153 -8.80 -37.09 4.39
C ASN A 153 -7.88 -35.86 4.60
N PHE A 154 -6.76 -36.05 5.29
CA PHE A 154 -5.76 -35.01 5.52
C PHE A 154 -5.21 -34.43 4.20
N ASP A 155 -5.13 -35.24 3.15
CA ASP A 155 -4.64 -34.81 1.83
C ASP A 155 -5.54 -33.74 1.21
N VAL A 156 -6.85 -33.87 1.31
CA VAL A 156 -7.81 -32.91 0.82
C VAL A 156 -7.71 -31.62 1.63
N ALA A 157 -7.58 -31.69 2.95
CA ALA A 157 -7.43 -30.55 3.82
C ALA A 157 -6.11 -29.80 3.52
N GLN A 158 -5.02 -30.52 3.27
CA GLN A 158 -3.74 -29.93 2.89
C GLN A 158 -3.81 -29.23 1.52
N LEU A 159 -4.49 -29.81 0.53
CA LEU A 159 -4.71 -29.19 -0.77
C LEU A 159 -5.48 -27.87 -0.63
N VAL A 160 -6.57 -27.87 0.14
CA VAL A 160 -7.36 -26.66 0.42
C VAL A 160 -6.51 -25.60 1.11
N LEU A 161 -5.69 -25.97 2.08
CA LEU A 161 -4.80 -25.03 2.77
C LEU A 161 -3.75 -24.42 1.82
N GLN A 162 -3.18 -25.24 0.92
CA GLN A 162 -2.21 -24.73 -0.07
C GLN A 162 -2.86 -23.73 -1.01
N ASP A 163 -4.05 -24.04 -1.52
CA ASP A 163 -4.80 -23.14 -2.40
C ASP A 163 -5.18 -21.82 -1.70
N MET A 164 -5.71 -21.92 -0.47
CA MET A 164 -6.05 -20.73 0.30
C MET A 164 -4.82 -19.88 0.63
N ARG A 165 -3.69 -20.49 0.96
CA ARG A 165 -2.42 -19.77 1.18
C ARG A 165 -1.91 -19.09 -0.08
N ALA A 166 -2.03 -19.72 -1.24
CA ALA A 166 -1.70 -19.10 -2.54
C ALA A 166 -2.60 -17.89 -2.80
N ASN A 167 -3.91 -18.01 -2.58
CA ASN A 167 -4.86 -16.92 -2.72
C ASN A 167 -4.54 -15.74 -1.78
N ILE A 168 -4.16 -16.03 -0.54
CA ILE A 168 -3.73 -14.99 0.42
C ILE A 168 -2.45 -14.29 -0.07
N LYS A 169 -1.43 -15.05 -0.50
CA LYS A 169 -0.18 -14.49 -1.03
C LYS A 169 -0.45 -13.58 -2.24
N LYS A 170 -1.30 -14.02 -3.15
CA LYS A 170 -1.71 -13.24 -4.33
C LYS A 170 -2.44 -11.95 -3.94
N ALA A 171 -3.40 -12.01 -3.02
CA ALA A 171 -4.14 -10.85 -2.53
C ALA A 171 -3.25 -9.83 -1.81
N LEU A 172 -2.15 -10.28 -1.19
CA LEU A 172 -1.16 -9.44 -0.50
C LEU A 172 0.02 -9.03 -1.40
N TYR A 173 -0.03 -9.33 -2.71
CA TYR A 173 1.04 -9.03 -3.69
C TYR A 173 2.40 -9.69 -3.37
N MET A 174 2.42 -10.73 -2.54
CA MET A 174 3.67 -11.37 -2.12
C MET A 174 4.38 -12.11 -3.26
N GLU A 175 3.64 -12.62 -4.24
CA GLU A 175 4.21 -13.30 -5.40
C GLU A 175 4.99 -12.36 -6.32
N THR A 176 4.52 -11.12 -6.43
CA THR A 176 5.18 -10.07 -7.22
C THR A 176 6.35 -9.41 -6.52
N LEU A 177 6.30 -9.33 -5.17
CA LEU A 177 7.34 -8.74 -4.34
C LEU A 177 8.37 -9.78 -3.86
N GLY A 178 8.00 -11.06 -3.88
CA GLY A 178 8.86 -12.15 -3.42
C GLY A 178 10.09 -12.31 -4.30
N ARG A 179 11.24 -12.51 -3.68
CA ARG A 179 12.46 -12.92 -4.38
C ARG A 179 12.27 -14.35 -4.87
N PRO A 180 12.38 -14.65 -6.17
CA PRO A 180 12.32 -16.04 -6.61
C PRO A 180 13.47 -16.79 -5.97
N GLU A 181 13.19 -17.97 -5.44
CA GLU A 181 14.22 -18.93 -5.02
C GLU A 181 14.88 -19.44 -6.30
N GLY A 182 16.11 -19.03 -6.57
CA GLY A 182 16.86 -19.53 -7.73
C GLY A 182 17.84 -18.50 -8.32
N THR A 183 18.03 -18.58 -9.61
CA THR A 183 19.00 -17.85 -10.43
C THR A 183 18.88 -16.32 -10.28
N PRO A 184 20.00 -15.58 -10.33
CA PRO A 184 19.95 -14.12 -10.35
C PRO A 184 19.17 -13.62 -11.56
N MET A 185 18.19 -12.72 -11.30
CA MET A 185 17.34 -12.15 -12.33
C MET A 185 18.10 -11.20 -13.24
N THR A 186 17.75 -11.18 -14.51
CA THR A 186 18.24 -10.19 -15.46
C THR A 186 17.64 -8.82 -15.20
N ALA A 187 18.32 -7.75 -15.62
CA ALA A 187 17.80 -6.39 -15.48
C ALA A 187 16.44 -6.20 -16.20
N THR A 188 16.23 -6.87 -17.32
CA THR A 188 14.99 -6.87 -18.08
C THR A 188 13.84 -7.52 -17.28
N GLU A 189 14.08 -8.68 -16.70
CA GLU A 189 13.09 -9.39 -15.86
C GLU A 189 12.69 -8.57 -14.63
N VAL A 190 13.65 -7.91 -13.98
CA VAL A 190 13.34 -6.97 -12.88
C VAL A 190 12.46 -5.83 -13.37
N SER A 191 12.74 -5.27 -14.54
CA SER A 191 11.95 -4.18 -15.12
C SER A 191 10.52 -4.61 -15.45
N GLU A 192 10.34 -5.79 -16.04
CA GLU A 192 9.01 -6.36 -16.35
C GLU A 192 8.19 -6.62 -15.08
N ARG A 193 8.81 -7.20 -14.05
CA ARG A 193 8.14 -7.43 -12.75
C ARG A 193 7.74 -6.12 -12.07
N MET A 194 8.59 -5.10 -12.15
CA MET A 194 8.27 -3.78 -11.63
C MET A 194 7.11 -3.14 -12.41
N ALA A 195 7.05 -3.34 -13.73
CA ALA A 195 5.92 -2.89 -14.55
C ALA A 195 4.62 -3.62 -14.20
N ASP A 196 4.68 -4.94 -13.96
CA ASP A 196 3.51 -5.72 -13.52
C ASP A 196 3.03 -5.29 -12.14
N LEU A 197 3.93 -5.12 -11.19
CA LEU A 197 3.61 -4.59 -9.87
C LEU A 197 2.98 -3.20 -9.96
N SER A 198 3.54 -2.35 -10.81
CA SER A 198 3.02 -1.00 -11.09
C SER A 198 1.58 -1.03 -11.62
N ARG A 199 1.27 -1.96 -12.53
CA ARG A 199 -0.09 -2.17 -13.05
C ARG A 199 -1.06 -2.64 -11.96
N GLN A 200 -0.64 -3.59 -11.14
CA GLN A 200 -1.48 -4.14 -10.07
C GLN A 200 -1.75 -3.13 -8.94
N ILE A 201 -0.75 -2.35 -8.55
CA ILE A 201 -0.84 -1.40 -7.43
C ILE A 201 -1.18 0.03 -7.92
N GLY A 202 -1.17 0.28 -9.24
CA GLY A 202 -1.16 1.63 -9.81
C GLY A 202 -2.21 2.61 -9.25
N SER A 203 -3.46 2.17 -9.11
CA SER A 203 -4.52 3.02 -8.53
C SER A 203 -4.32 3.28 -7.04
N SER A 204 -3.89 2.27 -6.29
CA SER A 204 -3.59 2.38 -4.86
C SER A 204 -2.34 3.22 -4.61
N PHE A 205 -1.32 3.09 -5.49
CA PHE A 205 -0.10 3.88 -5.41
C PHE A 205 -0.34 5.37 -5.62
N GLY A 206 -1.12 5.75 -6.63
CA GLY A 206 -1.48 7.15 -6.87
C GLY A 206 -2.21 7.77 -5.66
N ARG A 207 -3.08 6.98 -5.01
CA ARG A 207 -3.75 7.41 -3.79
C ARG A 207 -2.79 7.53 -2.61
N LEU A 208 -1.90 6.57 -2.38
CA LEU A 208 -0.87 6.65 -1.35
C LEU A 208 0.06 7.85 -1.57
N GLN A 209 0.38 8.17 -2.82
CA GLN A 209 1.18 9.33 -3.14
C GLN A 209 0.46 10.63 -2.74
N SER A 210 -0.83 10.76 -3.04
CA SER A 210 -1.62 11.95 -2.75
C SER A 210 -2.05 12.07 -1.29
N GLU A 211 -2.46 10.97 -0.65
CA GLU A 211 -3.02 10.97 0.71
C GLU A 211 -1.95 10.75 1.81
N PHE A 212 -0.81 10.11 1.49
CA PHE A 212 0.23 9.80 2.47
C PHE A 212 1.56 10.52 2.19
N ILE A 213 2.20 10.24 1.03
CA ILE A 213 3.57 10.69 0.77
C ILE A 213 3.65 12.22 0.71
N HIS A 214 2.79 12.86 -0.08
CA HIS A 214 2.80 14.32 -0.20
C HIS A 214 2.46 15.03 1.12
N PRO A 215 1.39 14.68 1.86
CA PRO A 215 1.12 15.29 3.16
C PRO A 215 2.22 15.02 4.20
N LEU A 216 2.83 13.81 4.19
CA LEU A 216 3.95 13.48 5.07
C LEU A 216 5.15 14.39 4.82
N LEU A 217 5.57 14.53 3.56
CA LEU A 217 6.67 15.41 3.20
C LEU A 217 6.40 16.86 3.58
N LYS A 218 5.20 17.36 3.30
CA LYS A 218 4.79 18.71 3.72
C LYS A 218 4.86 18.88 5.23
N ARG A 219 4.42 17.88 6.00
CA ARG A 219 4.49 17.89 7.45
C ARG A 219 5.93 17.90 7.96
N ILE A 220 6.80 17.04 7.43
CA ILE A 220 8.22 16.97 7.80
C ILE A 220 8.92 18.30 7.52
N ILE A 221 8.73 18.84 6.33
CA ILE A 221 9.34 20.11 5.93
C ILE A 221 8.88 21.24 6.85
N ARG A 222 7.59 21.31 7.15
CA ARG A 222 7.06 22.31 8.08
C ARG A 222 7.71 22.20 9.46
N LEU A 223 7.85 20.97 10.00
CA LEU A 223 8.47 20.76 11.30
C LEU A 223 9.95 21.16 11.30
N LEU A 224 10.68 20.78 10.26
CA LEU A 224 12.10 21.13 10.12
C LEU A 224 12.32 22.64 9.89
N SER A 225 11.46 23.27 9.12
CA SER A 225 11.48 24.73 8.93
C SER A 225 11.14 25.47 10.22
N LYS A 226 10.16 25.00 10.99
CA LYS A 226 9.82 25.56 12.31
C LYS A 226 10.97 25.43 13.31
N GLN A 227 11.79 24.37 13.19
CA GLN A 227 12.99 24.16 13.99
C GLN A 227 14.22 24.94 13.48
N GLY A 228 14.09 25.68 12.36
CA GLY A 228 15.21 26.41 11.73
C GLY A 228 16.28 25.51 11.12
N ARG A 229 15.98 24.20 10.91
CA ARG A 229 16.93 23.23 10.33
C ARG A 229 16.97 23.26 8.82
N ILE A 230 15.90 23.70 8.18
CA ILE A 230 15.79 23.80 6.72
C ILE A 230 15.14 25.13 6.36
N GLU A 231 15.79 25.85 5.47
CA GLU A 231 15.19 26.98 4.76
C GLU A 231 14.83 26.52 3.34
N LEU A 232 13.55 26.64 2.98
CA LEU A 232 13.12 26.33 1.63
C LEU A 232 13.59 27.41 0.66
N PRO A 233 14.31 27.06 -0.40
CA PRO A 233 14.70 28.03 -1.40
C PRO A 233 13.45 28.61 -2.08
N LYS A 234 13.34 29.92 -2.13
CA LYS A 234 12.32 30.62 -2.90
C LYS A 234 12.89 30.96 -4.27
N VAL A 235 12.32 30.40 -5.31
CA VAL A 235 12.69 30.73 -6.69
C VAL A 235 11.63 31.68 -7.26
N ASN A 236 12.02 32.88 -7.62
CA ASN A 236 11.14 33.93 -8.15
C ASN A 236 9.90 34.22 -7.27
N GLY A 237 10.06 34.20 -5.94
CA GLY A 237 8.96 34.44 -4.99
C GLY A 237 7.93 33.33 -4.88
N ARG A 238 8.12 32.20 -5.57
CA ARG A 238 7.26 31.02 -5.50
C ARG A 238 7.93 29.92 -4.67
N GLU A 239 7.14 29.26 -3.86
CA GLU A 239 7.63 28.09 -3.12
C GLU A 239 7.94 26.93 -4.07
N VAL A 240 9.03 26.22 -3.79
CA VAL A 240 9.46 25.07 -4.60
C VAL A 240 8.46 23.92 -4.45
N LYS A 241 7.95 23.43 -5.57
CA LYS A 241 7.07 22.25 -5.57
C LYS A 241 7.87 20.98 -5.31
N ILE A 242 7.51 20.26 -4.25
CA ILE A 242 8.16 19.01 -3.90
C ILE A 242 7.54 17.90 -4.72
N ALA A 243 8.36 17.21 -5.51
CA ALA A 243 7.99 16.02 -6.25
C ALA A 243 8.66 14.79 -5.63
N ALA A 244 7.86 13.85 -5.14
CA ALA A 244 8.37 12.55 -4.69
C ALA A 244 8.77 11.71 -5.91
N ARG A 245 10.04 11.31 -5.97
CA ARG A 245 10.57 10.41 -7.01
C ARG A 245 10.63 9.00 -6.45
N SER A 246 9.77 8.11 -6.94
CA SER A 246 9.82 6.70 -6.59
C SER A 246 10.24 5.85 -7.79
N PRO A 247 10.91 4.70 -7.60
CA PRO A 247 11.20 3.75 -8.68
C PRO A 247 9.93 3.30 -9.42
N LEU A 248 8.82 3.16 -8.71
CA LEU A 248 7.53 2.78 -9.28
C LEU A 248 6.95 3.89 -10.18
N ALA A 249 7.02 5.16 -9.74
CA ALA A 249 6.64 6.29 -10.59
C ALA A 249 7.52 6.36 -11.84
N LYS A 250 8.82 6.08 -11.71
CA LYS A 250 9.74 6.01 -12.85
C LYS A 250 9.36 4.91 -13.83
N ALA A 251 8.95 3.73 -13.34
CA ALA A 251 8.48 2.64 -14.20
C ALA A 251 7.19 3.02 -14.96
N GLN A 252 6.24 3.70 -14.31
CA GLN A 252 5.04 4.23 -14.97
C GLN A 252 5.39 5.26 -16.06
N HIS A 253 6.33 6.18 -15.77
CA HIS A 253 6.80 7.15 -16.76
C HIS A 253 7.47 6.49 -17.96
N MET A 254 8.21 5.39 -17.76
CA MET A 254 8.79 4.62 -18.88
C MET A 254 7.72 3.99 -19.75
N GLN A 255 6.60 3.51 -19.15
CA GLN A 255 5.47 3.02 -19.92
C GLN A 255 4.83 4.14 -20.77
N ASP A 256 4.59 5.33 -20.17
CA ASP A 256 4.05 6.49 -20.90
C ASP A 256 4.94 6.87 -22.10
N ILE A 257 6.27 6.82 -21.93
CA ILE A 257 7.25 7.09 -23.00
C ILE A 257 7.16 6.05 -24.12
N SER A 258 7.06 4.76 -23.73
CA SER A 258 6.91 3.66 -24.67
C SER A 258 5.64 3.79 -25.51
N ASP A 259 4.52 4.19 -24.87
CA ASP A 259 3.24 4.37 -25.54
C ASP A 259 3.29 5.54 -26.55
N VAL A 260 3.94 6.66 -26.21
CA VAL A 260 4.15 7.79 -27.13
C VAL A 260 5.03 7.39 -28.32
N ASN A 261 6.12 6.65 -28.07
CA ASN A 261 6.99 6.17 -29.15
C ASN A 261 6.23 5.22 -30.08
N ARG A 262 5.47 4.28 -29.52
CA ARG A 262 4.64 3.35 -30.28
C ARG A 262 3.57 4.07 -31.08
N PHE A 263 2.95 5.11 -30.52
CA PHE A 263 2.00 5.95 -31.26
C PHE A 263 2.65 6.62 -32.47
N ASN A 264 3.82 7.21 -32.29
CA ASN A 264 4.57 7.82 -33.40
C ASN A 264 4.96 6.82 -34.47
N GLU A 265 5.39 5.60 -34.09
CA GLU A 265 5.69 4.50 -35.01
C GLU A 265 4.45 4.06 -35.84
N ILE A 266 3.30 3.96 -35.18
CA ILE A 266 2.03 3.62 -35.85
C ILE A 266 1.65 4.69 -36.89
N ILE A 267 1.76 5.98 -36.53
CA ILE A 267 1.47 7.08 -37.45
C ILE A 267 2.44 7.06 -38.60
N ALA A 268 3.74 6.88 -38.37
CA ALA A 268 4.75 6.81 -39.39
C ALA A 268 4.51 5.63 -40.35
N GLY A 269 4.13 4.47 -39.84
CA GLY A 269 3.86 3.26 -40.61
C GLY A 269 2.56 3.33 -41.40
N THR A 270 1.52 3.99 -40.88
CA THR A 270 0.18 4.04 -41.49
C THR A 270 0.05 5.17 -42.51
N PHE A 271 0.55 6.35 -42.18
CA PHE A 271 0.35 7.58 -42.96
C PHE A 271 1.63 8.11 -43.62
N GLY A 272 2.77 7.49 -43.34
CA GLY A 272 4.09 7.91 -43.81
C GLY A 272 4.77 8.91 -42.84
N PRO A 273 6.12 8.96 -42.87
CA PRO A 273 6.90 9.75 -41.89
C PRO A 273 6.65 11.26 -41.99
N GLN A 274 6.22 11.78 -43.16
CA GLN A 274 5.94 13.21 -43.34
C GLN A 274 4.68 13.65 -42.59
N MET A 275 3.73 12.75 -42.35
CA MET A 275 2.47 13.04 -41.68
C MET A 275 2.62 13.17 -40.16
N ILE A 276 3.72 12.69 -39.57
CA ILE A 276 4.00 12.86 -38.14
C ILE A 276 4.01 14.37 -37.79
N ASN A 277 4.64 15.19 -38.65
CA ASN A 277 4.76 16.63 -38.40
C ASN A 277 3.42 17.37 -38.53
N VAL A 278 2.45 16.78 -39.19
CA VAL A 278 1.12 17.36 -39.38
C VAL A 278 0.15 16.94 -38.27
N ILE A 279 0.25 15.70 -37.83
CA ILE A 279 -0.68 15.09 -36.88
C ILE A 279 -0.22 15.31 -35.44
N VAL A 280 1.10 15.24 -35.19
CA VAL A 280 1.68 15.30 -33.84
C VAL A 280 2.36 16.64 -33.62
N ASN A 281 2.01 17.31 -32.53
CA ASN A 281 2.74 18.51 -32.11
C ASN A 281 4.09 18.09 -31.50
N GLN A 282 5.15 18.17 -32.31
CA GLN A 282 6.48 17.72 -31.92
C GLN A 282 7.04 18.48 -30.70
N ASN A 283 6.78 19.78 -30.60
CA ASN A 283 7.26 20.59 -29.48
C ASN A 283 6.62 20.17 -28.16
N GLU A 284 5.31 19.97 -28.16
CA GLU A 284 4.60 19.51 -26.95
C GLU A 284 4.96 18.04 -26.62
N THR A 285 5.16 17.20 -27.62
CA THR A 285 5.64 15.83 -27.41
C THR A 285 7.04 15.81 -26.82
N ALA A 286 7.96 16.63 -27.33
CA ALA A 286 9.30 16.76 -26.78
C ALA A 286 9.30 17.28 -25.32
N LYS A 287 8.49 18.30 -25.02
CA LYS A 287 8.30 18.81 -23.66
C LYS A 287 7.73 17.73 -22.73
N TYR A 288 6.71 17.01 -23.19
CA TYR A 288 6.10 15.91 -22.45
C TYR A 288 7.09 14.79 -22.14
N LEU A 289 7.82 14.32 -23.16
CA LEU A 289 8.85 13.27 -23.00
C LEU A 289 9.96 13.73 -22.06
N ALA A 290 10.46 14.95 -22.18
CA ALA A 290 11.48 15.51 -21.29
C ALA A 290 10.98 15.60 -19.84
N GLN A 291 9.74 16.01 -19.64
CA GLN A 291 9.12 16.06 -18.32
C GLN A 291 9.00 14.65 -17.71
N LYS A 292 8.59 13.65 -18.52
CA LYS A 292 8.49 12.25 -18.06
C LYS A 292 9.86 11.61 -17.80
N MET A 293 10.86 11.96 -18.59
CA MET A 293 12.26 11.55 -18.39
C MET A 293 12.96 12.32 -17.26
N ASN A 294 12.30 13.34 -16.68
CA ASN A 294 12.90 14.26 -15.72
C ASN A 294 14.18 14.96 -16.24
N LEU A 295 14.20 15.30 -17.51
CA LEU A 295 15.28 16.11 -18.08
C LEU A 295 15.13 17.57 -17.65
N PRO A 296 16.23 18.29 -17.40
CA PRO A 296 16.17 19.72 -17.13
C PRO A 296 15.52 20.47 -18.29
N GLU A 297 14.62 21.41 -18.01
CA GLU A 297 13.95 22.24 -19.04
C GLU A 297 14.94 22.99 -19.94
N LYS A 298 16.12 23.29 -19.43
CA LYS A 298 17.22 23.94 -20.20
C LYS A 298 17.72 23.15 -21.41
N LEU A 299 17.39 21.84 -21.48
CA LEU A 299 17.77 21.01 -22.63
C LEU A 299 16.81 21.16 -23.82
N ILE A 300 15.65 21.77 -23.61
CA ILE A 300 14.68 22.06 -24.64
C ILE A 300 14.76 23.54 -24.92
N ARG A 301 15.03 23.88 -26.17
CA ARG A 301 15.08 25.27 -26.62
C ARG A 301 13.68 25.87 -26.61
N ASP A 302 13.59 27.17 -26.28
CA ASP A 302 12.34 27.92 -26.39
C ASP A 302 11.86 28.01 -27.83
N GLU A 303 10.56 28.21 -28.02
CA GLU A 303 9.94 28.27 -29.35
C GLU A 303 10.52 29.39 -30.23
N GLU A 304 10.94 30.48 -29.65
CA GLU A 304 11.57 31.61 -30.38
C GLU A 304 12.93 31.20 -30.92
N GLU A 305 13.77 30.53 -30.11
CA GLU A 305 15.07 30.01 -30.55
C GLU A 305 14.93 28.95 -31.62
N GLN A 306 13.93 28.07 -31.49
CA GLN A 306 13.65 27.04 -32.49
C GLN A 306 13.25 27.65 -33.84
N ARG A 307 12.38 28.65 -33.84
CA ARG A 307 11.98 29.40 -35.06
C ARG A 307 13.17 30.08 -35.75
N GLN A 308 14.06 30.70 -34.97
CA GLN A 308 15.28 31.34 -35.51
C GLN A 308 16.19 30.31 -36.18
N ILE A 309 16.40 29.15 -35.57
CA ILE A 309 17.24 28.10 -36.13
C ILE A 309 16.61 27.51 -37.41
N VAL A 310 15.30 27.26 -37.42
CA VAL A 310 14.60 26.77 -38.59
C VAL A 310 14.69 27.78 -39.75
N GLN A 311 14.57 29.08 -39.48
CA GLN A 311 14.77 30.12 -40.51
C GLN A 311 16.21 30.14 -41.02
N GLN A 312 17.22 30.01 -40.15
CA GLN A 312 18.62 29.93 -40.59
C GLN A 312 18.90 28.68 -41.46
N ILE A 313 18.35 27.52 -41.11
CA ILE A 313 18.50 26.31 -41.87
C ILE A 313 17.81 26.44 -43.23
N SER A 314 16.62 27.04 -43.32
CA SER A 314 15.91 27.26 -44.57
C SER A 314 16.67 28.26 -45.49
N GLN A 315 17.31 29.27 -44.93
CA GLN A 315 18.15 30.20 -45.70
C GLN A 315 19.42 29.53 -46.25
N LEU A 316 20.02 28.61 -45.46
CA LEU A 316 21.19 27.86 -45.93
C LEU A 316 20.86 26.82 -47.00
N GLN A 317 19.64 26.28 -47.03
CA GLN A 317 19.18 25.35 -48.07
C GLN A 317 18.77 26.07 -49.37
N THR A 318 18.42 27.34 -49.29
CA THR A 318 18.07 28.15 -50.45
C THR A 318 19.26 28.95 -51.09
N ALA A 319 20.45 28.89 -50.44
CA ALA A 319 21.65 29.46 -51.02
C ALA A 319 22.06 28.63 -52.29
N PRO A 320 22.22 29.26 -53.46
CA PRO A 320 22.63 28.53 -54.68
C PRO A 320 24.02 27.94 -54.47
N LYS A 321 24.21 26.67 -54.81
CA LYS A 321 25.53 26.07 -54.90
C LYS A 321 26.35 26.82 -55.95
N GLU A 322 27.17 27.79 -55.51
CA GLU A 322 28.23 28.36 -56.32
C GLU A 322 29.22 27.22 -56.63
N GLY A 323 29.23 26.74 -57.90
CA GLY A 323 30.24 25.77 -58.34
C GLY A 323 29.85 24.89 -59.52
N GLU A 324 29.04 25.38 -60.47
CA GLU A 324 29.13 24.82 -61.84
C GLU A 324 29.67 25.87 -62.81
N ILE A 325 30.95 25.70 -63.11
CA ILE A 325 31.65 26.42 -64.19
C ILE A 325 31.16 25.75 -65.48
N PRO A 326 30.55 26.50 -66.44
CA PRO A 326 30.22 25.95 -67.75
C PRO A 326 31.51 25.85 -68.57
N GLN A 327 31.76 24.64 -69.13
CA GLN A 327 32.68 24.46 -70.25
C GLN A 327 31.97 24.74 -71.56
#